data_bd49939ba01702102a26d2c9a5e1ad26
#
_entry.id   bd49939ba01702102a26d2c9a5e1ad26
#
_cell.length_a   1.000
_cell.length_b   1.000
_cell.length_c   1.000
_cell.angle_alpha   90.00
_cell.angle_beta   90.00
_cell.angle_gamma   90.00
#
_symmetry.space_group_name_H-M   'P 1'
#
loop_
_entity.id
_entity.type
_entity.pdbx_description
1 polymer ?
#
loop_
_entity_poly.entity_id
_entity_poly.type
_entity_poly.pdbx_seq_one_letter_code
_entity_poly.pdbx_strand_id
1 'polypeptide(L)'
;KAEKIEQKEDTVKYNVQAFKAPEDRVIEDVLKRMPGISVLDGGKILYKGKPVNLTIDGLDMLGGRYAIATKNISPDHIATVEILENHQVIKALKGLVPSDLTTLNLKLKASSRGVFLLSLGGGLGYGDDWNRDVEGAGMYFGHKSQHIVTAKTNDIGSDLRYELTDQSMPSDAVRNYSQAMMATPPDLNRERYYFNDSYSATTNNLVKTGKGITVVFNAGYFNTSDLRDSRNETSYMLPDSSVNRICESISNVIDEGRLYGDVSYKVNNEKVYIKTDARLLCESSDVLSDVNGINQDYASKSL
;
A
#
# COMPACT_ATOMS: atom_id res chain seq x y z
N LYS A 1 -22.25 -27.10 -4.10
CA LYS A 1 -21.46 -26.11 -3.35
C LYS A 1 -20.14 -25.94 -4.12
N ALA A 2 -19.81 -24.72 -4.52
CA ALA A 2 -18.50 -24.47 -5.11
C ALA A 2 -17.41 -24.82 -4.07
N GLU A 3 -16.33 -25.46 -4.52
CA GLU A 3 -15.21 -25.80 -3.66
C GLU A 3 -14.60 -24.50 -3.10
N LYS A 4 -14.14 -24.58 -1.86
CA LYS A 4 -13.51 -23.43 -1.19
C LYS A 4 -12.16 -23.09 -1.81
N ILE A 5 -11.39 -24.12 -2.15
CA ILE A 5 -10.08 -24.05 -2.78
C ILE A 5 -10.03 -25.15 -3.86
N GLU A 6 -9.65 -24.77 -5.06
CA GLU A 6 -9.38 -25.69 -6.17
C GLU A 6 -7.91 -25.55 -6.56
N GLN A 7 -7.19 -26.65 -6.65
CA GLN A 7 -5.81 -26.67 -7.15
C GLN A 7 -5.75 -27.48 -8.45
N LYS A 8 -5.20 -26.86 -9.48
CA LYS A 8 -4.98 -27.53 -10.78
C LYS A 8 -3.64 -27.08 -11.32
N GLU A 9 -2.72 -28.06 -11.48
CA GLU A 9 -1.34 -27.80 -11.92
C GLU A 9 -0.70 -26.67 -11.08
N ASP A 10 -0.18 -25.63 -11.74
CA ASP A 10 0.45 -24.45 -11.13
C ASP A 10 -0.55 -23.35 -10.72
N THR A 11 -1.85 -23.66 -10.68
CA THR A 11 -2.89 -22.69 -10.34
C THR A 11 -3.66 -23.12 -9.09
N VAL A 12 -3.69 -22.25 -8.08
CA VAL A 12 -4.54 -22.38 -6.90
C VAL A 12 -5.63 -21.32 -6.96
N LYS A 13 -6.90 -21.74 -6.91
CA LYS A 13 -8.06 -20.85 -6.94
C LYS A 13 -8.76 -20.85 -5.60
N TYR A 14 -9.01 -19.67 -5.07
CA TYR A 14 -9.79 -19.43 -3.86
C TYR A 14 -11.12 -18.81 -4.22
N ASN A 15 -12.22 -19.41 -3.77
CA ASN A 15 -13.55 -18.81 -3.89
C ASN A 15 -13.70 -17.73 -2.84
N VAL A 16 -13.79 -16.45 -3.25
CA VAL A 16 -13.84 -15.30 -2.34
C VAL A 16 -15.01 -15.39 -1.36
N GLN A 17 -16.18 -15.82 -1.81
CA GLN A 17 -17.37 -15.96 -0.97
C GLN A 17 -17.21 -16.98 0.17
N ALA A 18 -16.33 -17.95 0.01
CA ALA A 18 -16.07 -18.97 1.05
C ALA A 18 -15.13 -18.47 2.17
N PHE A 19 -14.45 -17.36 1.94
CA PHE A 19 -13.52 -16.72 2.90
C PHE A 19 -14.03 -15.37 3.41
N LYS A 20 -15.06 -14.81 2.78
CA LYS A 20 -15.64 -13.52 3.14
C LYS A 20 -16.36 -13.60 4.49
N ALA A 21 -16.14 -12.61 5.35
CA ALA A 21 -16.89 -12.36 6.57
C ALA A 21 -17.79 -11.11 6.40
N PRO A 22 -18.85 -10.95 7.21
CA PRO A 22 -19.76 -9.82 7.10
C PRO A 22 -19.12 -8.45 7.29
N GLU A 23 -18.05 -8.38 8.10
CA GLU A 23 -17.29 -7.19 8.41
C GLU A 23 -16.32 -6.75 7.32
N ASP A 24 -16.07 -7.60 6.32
CA ASP A 24 -15.07 -7.31 5.28
C ASP A 24 -15.55 -6.19 4.36
N ARG A 25 -14.74 -5.15 4.29
CA ARG A 25 -14.98 -3.97 3.46
C ARG A 25 -14.22 -4.02 2.14
N VAL A 26 -12.98 -4.54 2.20
CA VAL A 26 -12.04 -4.56 1.08
C VAL A 26 -11.49 -5.97 0.86
N ILE A 27 -10.99 -6.23 -0.37
CA ILE A 27 -10.48 -7.58 -0.70
C ILE A 27 -9.27 -7.96 0.15
N GLU A 28 -8.50 -7.00 0.67
CA GLU A 28 -7.39 -7.24 1.59
C GLU A 28 -7.82 -8.01 2.84
N ASP A 29 -8.99 -7.70 3.40
CA ASP A 29 -9.53 -8.39 4.60
C ASP A 29 -9.74 -9.89 4.33
N VAL A 30 -10.19 -10.22 3.13
CA VAL A 30 -10.40 -11.61 2.70
C VAL A 30 -9.07 -12.29 2.40
N LEU A 31 -8.11 -11.60 1.74
CA LEU A 31 -6.79 -12.14 1.43
C LEU A 31 -6.03 -12.59 2.68
N LYS A 32 -6.12 -11.84 3.78
CA LYS A 32 -5.50 -12.17 5.08
C LYS A 32 -5.96 -13.50 5.66
N ARG A 33 -7.12 -14.01 5.24
CA ARG A 33 -7.68 -15.30 5.70
C ARG A 33 -7.46 -16.46 4.72
N MET A 34 -6.90 -16.20 3.53
CA MET A 34 -6.63 -17.25 2.55
C MET A 34 -5.34 -17.99 2.88
N PRO A 35 -5.33 -19.33 2.96
CA PRO A 35 -4.14 -20.09 3.30
C PRO A 35 -2.98 -19.81 2.33
N GLY A 36 -1.79 -19.60 2.88
CA GLY A 36 -0.57 -19.35 2.11
C GLY A 36 -0.41 -17.90 1.65
N ILE A 37 -1.43 -17.05 1.78
CA ILE A 37 -1.34 -15.63 1.48
C ILE A 37 -1.08 -14.87 2.80
N SER A 38 -0.14 -13.94 2.76
CA SER A 38 0.15 -13.02 3.86
C SER A 38 0.15 -11.60 3.30
N VAL A 39 -0.51 -10.70 4.00
CA VAL A 39 -0.48 -9.26 3.69
C VAL A 39 0.26 -8.59 4.85
N LEU A 40 1.43 -8.03 4.54
CA LEU A 40 2.27 -7.34 5.52
C LEU A 40 1.76 -5.91 5.75
N ASP A 41 2.24 -5.30 6.83
CA ASP A 41 2.08 -3.86 7.04
C ASP A 41 2.63 -3.13 5.82
N GLY A 42 1.87 -2.16 5.29
CA GLY A 42 2.20 -1.54 4.01
C GLY A 42 1.54 -2.18 2.78
N GLY A 43 0.70 -3.21 2.96
CA GLY A 43 -0.07 -3.82 1.87
C GLY A 43 0.75 -4.73 0.94
N LYS A 44 1.99 -5.09 1.32
CA LYS A 44 2.81 -6.04 0.54
C LYS A 44 2.25 -7.44 0.65
N ILE A 45 1.98 -8.05 -0.49
CA ILE A 45 1.38 -9.38 -0.57
C ILE A 45 2.48 -10.42 -0.79
N LEU A 46 2.44 -11.46 0.02
CA LEU A 46 3.31 -12.64 -0.11
C LEU A 46 2.46 -13.90 -0.29
N TYR A 47 2.95 -14.83 -1.08
CA TYR A 47 2.43 -16.19 -1.15
C TYR A 47 3.53 -17.18 -0.77
N LYS A 48 3.28 -18.01 0.25
CA LYS A 48 4.30 -18.93 0.81
C LYS A 48 5.64 -18.21 1.13
N GLY A 49 5.56 -16.96 1.65
CA GLY A 49 6.72 -16.15 1.97
C GLY A 49 7.41 -15.44 0.80
N LYS A 50 6.96 -15.63 -0.44
CA LYS A 50 7.52 -14.98 -1.63
C LYS A 50 6.64 -13.82 -2.11
N PRO A 51 7.21 -12.70 -2.57
CA PRO A 51 6.45 -11.61 -3.17
C PRO A 51 5.67 -12.06 -4.40
N VAL A 52 4.49 -11.49 -4.59
CA VAL A 52 3.65 -11.80 -5.77
C VAL A 52 3.41 -10.54 -6.60
N ASN A 53 3.25 -10.72 -7.91
CA ASN A 53 2.69 -9.70 -8.78
C ASN A 53 1.16 -9.75 -8.70
N LEU A 54 0.50 -8.60 -8.67
CA LEU A 54 -0.97 -8.54 -8.67
C LEU A 54 -1.49 -8.14 -10.04
N THR A 55 -2.52 -8.86 -10.49
CA THR A 55 -3.25 -8.55 -11.72
C THR A 55 -4.75 -8.54 -11.47
N ILE A 56 -5.49 -7.78 -12.26
CA ILE A 56 -6.95 -7.75 -12.27
C ILE A 56 -7.43 -8.25 -13.63
N ASP A 57 -8.16 -9.39 -13.64
CA ASP A 57 -8.54 -10.12 -14.87
C ASP A 57 -7.34 -10.36 -15.81
N GLY A 58 -6.17 -10.68 -15.22
CA GLY A 58 -4.94 -10.97 -15.95
C GLY A 58 -4.19 -9.74 -16.48
N LEU A 59 -4.53 -8.55 -16.01
CA LEU A 59 -3.90 -7.30 -16.43
C LEU A 59 -3.20 -6.63 -15.24
N ASP A 60 -1.92 -6.30 -15.41
CA ASP A 60 -1.15 -5.51 -14.47
C ASP A 60 -1.31 -4.03 -14.83
N MET A 61 -2.13 -3.30 -14.08
CA MET A 61 -2.38 -1.88 -14.27
C MET A 61 -1.71 -0.98 -13.21
N LEU A 62 -1.30 -1.57 -12.09
CA LEU A 62 -0.89 -0.78 -10.92
C LEU A 62 0.62 -0.57 -10.82
N GLY A 63 1.41 -1.34 -11.60
CA GLY A 63 2.86 -1.16 -11.66
C GLY A 63 3.55 -1.31 -10.30
N GLY A 64 3.07 -2.27 -9.47
CA GLY A 64 3.61 -2.51 -8.13
C GLY A 64 2.85 -1.87 -6.97
N ARG A 65 1.95 -0.90 -7.20
CA ARG A 65 1.16 -0.23 -6.14
C ARG A 65 -0.12 -1.00 -5.82
N TYR A 66 0.03 -2.23 -5.39
CA TYR A 66 -1.07 -3.20 -5.26
C TYR A 66 -2.07 -2.84 -4.16
N ALA A 67 -1.65 -2.08 -3.14
CA ALA A 67 -2.52 -1.58 -2.08
C ALA A 67 -3.69 -0.72 -2.63
N ILE A 68 -3.49 -0.03 -3.76
CA ILE A 68 -4.58 0.71 -4.43
C ILE A 68 -5.75 -0.22 -4.80
N ALA A 69 -5.48 -1.44 -5.26
CA ALA A 69 -6.54 -2.41 -5.54
C ALA A 69 -7.04 -3.08 -4.25
N THR A 70 -6.13 -3.57 -3.41
CA THR A 70 -6.52 -4.42 -2.28
C THR A 70 -7.28 -3.67 -1.20
N LYS A 71 -7.01 -2.38 -1.02
CA LYS A 71 -7.68 -1.51 -0.03
C LYS A 71 -8.89 -0.74 -0.57
N ASN A 72 -9.21 -0.86 -1.86
CA ASN A 72 -10.33 -0.12 -2.44
C ASN A 72 -11.36 -1.00 -3.16
N ILE A 73 -11.02 -2.22 -3.58
CA ILE A 73 -11.96 -3.12 -4.24
C ILE A 73 -12.73 -3.91 -3.18
N SER A 74 -14.05 -3.80 -3.18
CA SER A 74 -14.91 -4.63 -2.33
C SER A 74 -14.82 -6.11 -2.74
N PRO A 75 -14.78 -7.06 -1.78
CA PRO A 75 -14.82 -8.49 -2.08
C PRO A 75 -16.09 -8.92 -2.82
N ASP A 76 -17.14 -8.10 -2.79
CA ASP A 76 -18.38 -8.37 -3.53
C ASP A 76 -18.21 -8.30 -5.04
N HIS A 77 -17.18 -7.63 -5.53
CA HIS A 77 -16.87 -7.55 -6.94
C HIS A 77 -15.96 -8.67 -7.44
N ILE A 78 -15.32 -9.42 -6.52
CA ILE A 78 -14.36 -10.48 -6.85
C ILE A 78 -15.06 -11.84 -6.76
N ALA A 79 -14.89 -12.66 -7.80
CA ALA A 79 -15.38 -14.04 -7.82
C ALA A 79 -14.36 -14.98 -7.19
N THR A 80 -13.12 -14.95 -7.69
CA THR A 80 -12.02 -15.81 -7.24
C THR A 80 -10.70 -15.05 -7.16
N VAL A 81 -9.84 -15.50 -6.27
CA VAL A 81 -8.41 -15.14 -6.24
C VAL A 81 -7.65 -16.34 -6.80
N GLU A 82 -6.89 -16.12 -7.85
CA GLU A 82 -6.07 -17.15 -8.49
C GLU A 82 -4.60 -16.90 -8.19
N ILE A 83 -3.90 -17.89 -7.66
CA ILE A 83 -2.44 -17.87 -7.54
C ILE A 83 -1.90 -18.70 -8.71
N LEU A 84 -1.11 -18.04 -9.55
CA LEU A 84 -0.41 -18.64 -10.67
C LEU A 84 1.05 -18.79 -10.27
N GLU A 85 1.46 -20.00 -9.88
CA GLU A 85 2.86 -20.33 -9.61
C GLU A 85 3.59 -20.53 -10.96
N ASN A 86 4.89 -20.28 -11.00
CA ASN A 86 5.72 -20.43 -12.21
C ASN A 86 5.19 -19.63 -13.41
N HIS A 87 4.56 -18.49 -13.16
CA HIS A 87 3.86 -17.74 -14.18
C HIS A 87 4.80 -17.02 -15.14
N GLN A 88 4.87 -17.49 -16.40
CA GLN A 88 5.60 -16.81 -17.45
C GLN A 88 4.78 -15.64 -18.02
N VAL A 89 5.16 -14.44 -17.63
CA VAL A 89 4.48 -13.18 -18.04
C VAL A 89 4.71 -12.87 -19.52
N ILE A 90 5.88 -13.27 -20.07
CA ILE A 90 6.27 -13.01 -21.45
C ILE A 90 5.72 -14.14 -22.33
N LYS A 91 4.71 -13.83 -23.16
CA LYS A 91 4.04 -14.84 -23.99
C LYS A 91 4.97 -15.56 -24.95
N ALA A 92 5.94 -14.83 -25.53
CA ALA A 92 6.93 -15.40 -26.44
C ALA A 92 7.85 -16.44 -25.77
N LEU A 93 7.98 -16.44 -24.45
CA LEU A 93 8.81 -17.39 -23.69
C LEU A 93 7.99 -18.51 -23.03
N LYS A 94 6.67 -18.47 -23.16
CA LYS A 94 5.79 -19.46 -22.54
C LYS A 94 6.07 -20.87 -23.11
N GLY A 95 6.39 -21.80 -22.22
CA GLY A 95 6.76 -23.17 -22.58
C GLY A 95 8.22 -23.33 -23.07
N LEU A 96 8.98 -22.25 -23.22
CA LEU A 96 10.40 -22.27 -23.62
C LEU A 96 11.32 -22.01 -22.45
N VAL A 97 10.95 -21.09 -21.57
CA VAL A 97 11.76 -20.68 -20.41
C VAL A 97 10.93 -20.82 -19.14
N PRO A 98 11.40 -21.55 -18.13
CA PRO A 98 10.73 -21.60 -16.83
C PRO A 98 10.72 -20.22 -16.17
N SER A 99 9.75 -19.98 -15.31
CA SER A 99 9.62 -18.74 -14.53
C SER A 99 9.40 -19.08 -13.07
N ASP A 100 10.06 -18.37 -12.16
CA ASP A 100 9.85 -18.51 -10.72
C ASP A 100 8.86 -17.46 -10.19
N LEU A 101 8.24 -16.68 -11.09
CA LEU A 101 7.32 -15.62 -10.71
C LEU A 101 5.98 -16.21 -10.27
N THR A 102 5.47 -15.68 -9.16
CA THR A 102 4.12 -15.96 -8.68
C THR A 102 3.23 -14.74 -8.94
N THR A 103 2.06 -14.96 -9.52
CA THR A 103 1.08 -13.92 -9.79
C THR A 103 -0.20 -14.19 -9.03
N LEU A 104 -0.69 -13.20 -8.29
CA LEU A 104 -2.02 -13.18 -7.70
C LEU A 104 -2.97 -12.45 -8.67
N ASN A 105 -3.95 -13.15 -9.18
CA ASN A 105 -4.92 -12.60 -10.11
C ASN A 105 -6.30 -12.48 -9.45
N LEU A 106 -6.80 -11.25 -9.36
CA LEU A 106 -8.16 -10.96 -8.91
C LEU A 106 -9.12 -11.13 -10.09
N LYS A 107 -9.94 -12.16 -10.05
CA LYS A 107 -11.00 -12.41 -11.07
C LYS A 107 -12.28 -11.71 -10.66
N LEU A 108 -12.72 -10.78 -11.48
CA LEU A 108 -13.96 -10.06 -11.27
C LEU A 108 -15.19 -10.94 -11.56
N LYS A 109 -16.27 -10.71 -10.83
CA LYS A 109 -17.59 -11.25 -11.17
C LYS A 109 -18.06 -10.69 -12.52
N ALA A 110 -18.82 -11.45 -13.27
CA ALA A 110 -19.37 -11.01 -14.56
C ALA A 110 -20.21 -9.72 -14.43
N SER A 111 -20.95 -9.58 -13.33
CA SER A 111 -21.76 -8.40 -13.01
C SER A 111 -20.94 -7.13 -12.70
N SER A 112 -19.66 -7.28 -12.38
CA SER A 112 -18.76 -6.16 -12.04
C SER A 112 -17.88 -5.72 -13.21
N ARG A 113 -18.01 -6.38 -14.38
CA ARG A 113 -17.28 -6.01 -15.59
C ARG A 113 -18.08 -5.06 -16.46
N GLY A 114 -17.41 -4.02 -16.97
CA GLY A 114 -18.01 -3.05 -17.87
C GLY A 114 -18.99 -2.08 -17.21
N VAL A 115 -19.00 -2.02 -15.88
CA VAL A 115 -19.81 -1.09 -15.10
C VAL A 115 -18.92 -0.19 -14.26
N PHE A 116 -19.43 1.01 -13.93
CA PHE A 116 -18.77 1.89 -12.98
C PHE A 116 -19.08 1.44 -11.55
N LEU A 117 -18.02 1.29 -10.76
CA LEU A 117 -18.09 0.97 -9.34
C LEU A 117 -17.66 2.22 -8.57
N LEU A 118 -18.43 2.60 -7.56
CA LEU A 118 -18.14 3.73 -6.68
C LEU A 118 -18.14 3.22 -5.23
N SER A 119 -17.08 3.54 -4.51
CA SER A 119 -16.96 3.34 -3.08
C SER A 119 -16.76 4.68 -2.41
N LEU A 120 -17.56 5.00 -1.41
CA LEU A 120 -17.43 6.20 -0.60
C LEU A 120 -17.46 5.78 0.87
N GLY A 121 -16.53 6.29 1.64
CA GLY A 121 -16.45 6.12 3.08
C GLY A 121 -16.23 7.46 3.76
N GLY A 122 -16.77 7.64 4.97
CA GLY A 122 -16.54 8.84 5.73
C GLY A 122 -16.85 8.66 7.21
N GLY A 123 -16.01 9.25 8.05
CA GLY A 123 -16.15 9.34 9.49
C GLY A 123 -15.81 10.74 9.97
N LEU A 124 -16.54 11.22 10.94
CA LEU A 124 -16.23 12.43 11.70
C LEU A 124 -16.25 12.07 13.18
N GLY A 125 -15.23 12.48 13.89
CA GLY A 125 -15.10 12.31 15.32
C GLY A 125 -14.83 13.62 16.01
N TYR A 126 -15.10 13.68 17.31
CA TYR A 126 -14.75 14.79 18.16
C TYR A 126 -14.07 14.25 19.42
N GLY A 127 -12.85 14.73 19.67
CA GLY A 127 -12.07 14.47 20.87
C GLY A 127 -11.63 15.80 21.46
N ASP A 128 -10.33 16.04 21.53
CA ASP A 128 -9.78 17.36 21.84
C ASP A 128 -10.04 18.33 20.68
N ASP A 129 -10.01 17.80 19.43
CA ASP A 129 -10.35 18.50 18.20
C ASP A 129 -11.26 17.67 17.31
N TRP A 130 -11.73 18.22 16.18
CA TRP A 130 -12.44 17.50 15.15
C TRP A 130 -11.51 16.59 14.36
N ASN A 131 -11.89 15.32 14.28
CA ASN A 131 -11.18 14.33 13.47
C ASN A 131 -12.02 13.93 12.26
N ARG A 132 -11.35 13.63 11.15
CA ARG A 132 -11.96 13.22 9.90
C ARG A 132 -11.28 12.00 9.31
N ASP A 133 -12.09 11.18 8.65
CA ASP A 133 -11.66 10.10 7.76
C ASP A 133 -12.60 10.06 6.58
N VAL A 134 -12.13 10.45 5.40
CA VAL A 134 -12.94 10.48 4.18
C VAL A 134 -12.19 9.79 3.07
N GLU A 135 -12.85 8.85 2.43
CA GLU A 135 -12.31 8.10 1.31
C GLU A 135 -13.30 7.98 0.16
N GLY A 136 -12.77 8.05 -1.05
CA GLY A 136 -13.54 7.83 -2.27
C GLY A 136 -12.71 7.05 -3.28
N ALA A 137 -13.35 6.07 -3.95
CA ALA A 137 -12.75 5.32 -5.04
C ALA A 137 -13.77 5.11 -6.16
N GLY A 138 -13.40 5.51 -7.37
CA GLY A 138 -14.13 5.24 -8.60
C GLY A 138 -13.37 4.24 -9.45
N MET A 139 -14.06 3.20 -9.93
CA MET A 139 -13.43 2.11 -10.67
C MET A 139 -14.25 1.72 -11.89
N TYR A 140 -13.55 1.31 -12.94
CA TYR A 140 -14.14 0.71 -14.14
C TYR A 140 -13.23 -0.39 -14.67
N PHE A 141 -13.79 -1.57 -14.91
CA PHE A 141 -13.05 -2.73 -15.41
C PHE A 141 -13.71 -3.28 -16.68
N GLY A 142 -13.32 -2.74 -17.82
CA GLY A 142 -13.78 -3.18 -19.12
C GLY A 142 -12.80 -4.12 -19.83
N HIS A 143 -13.22 -4.70 -20.96
CA HIS A 143 -12.37 -5.58 -21.77
C HIS A 143 -11.17 -4.86 -22.42
N LYS A 144 -11.34 -3.59 -22.76
CA LYS A 144 -10.32 -2.78 -23.46
C LYS A 144 -9.65 -1.78 -22.54
N SER A 145 -10.25 -1.44 -21.42
CA SER A 145 -9.68 -0.48 -20.48
C SER A 145 -10.06 -0.79 -19.04
N GLN A 146 -9.18 -0.42 -18.13
CA GLN A 146 -9.38 -0.48 -16.68
C GLN A 146 -8.94 0.85 -16.08
N HIS A 147 -9.70 1.35 -15.13
CA HIS A 147 -9.46 2.62 -14.46
C HIS A 147 -9.75 2.50 -12.97
N ILE A 148 -8.87 3.04 -12.14
CA ILE A 148 -9.07 3.22 -10.70
C ILE A 148 -8.63 4.64 -10.37
N VAL A 149 -9.51 5.40 -9.74
CA VAL A 149 -9.24 6.73 -9.18
C VAL A 149 -9.57 6.70 -7.71
N THR A 150 -8.65 7.18 -6.87
CA THR A 150 -8.87 7.27 -5.42
C THR A 150 -8.61 8.69 -4.93
N ALA A 151 -9.34 9.10 -3.90
CA ALA A 151 -9.07 10.32 -3.15
C ALA A 151 -9.37 10.05 -1.67
N LYS A 152 -8.42 10.37 -0.80
CA LYS A 152 -8.51 10.11 0.64
C LYS A 152 -7.91 11.24 1.46
N THR A 153 -8.49 11.45 2.63
CA THR A 153 -7.93 12.33 3.66
C THR A 153 -8.28 11.79 5.03
N ASN A 154 -7.33 11.84 5.94
CA ASN A 154 -7.58 11.51 7.34
C ASN A 154 -6.58 12.18 8.28
N ASP A 155 -7.00 12.29 9.55
CA ASP A 155 -6.19 12.70 10.70
C ASP A 155 -6.37 11.76 11.91
N ILE A 156 -6.77 10.51 11.65
CA ILE A 156 -7.08 9.49 12.65
C ILE A 156 -5.98 8.43 12.83
N GLY A 157 -4.77 8.69 12.35
CA GLY A 157 -3.64 7.74 12.45
C GLY A 157 -3.54 6.72 11.32
N SER A 158 -4.40 6.79 10.29
CA SER A 158 -4.32 5.91 9.14
C SER A 158 -3.27 6.40 8.15
N ASP A 159 -2.29 5.54 7.83
CA ASP A 159 -1.21 5.89 6.92
C ASP A 159 -1.56 5.65 5.45
N LEU A 160 -1.65 6.72 4.68
CA LEU A 160 -1.97 6.65 3.26
C LEU A 160 -0.74 6.39 2.36
N ARG A 161 0.49 6.44 2.88
CA ARG A 161 1.73 6.21 2.10
C ARG A 161 1.77 4.84 1.45
N TYR A 162 1.14 3.85 2.07
CA TYR A 162 1.14 2.47 1.59
C TYR A 162 0.52 2.31 0.21
N GLU A 163 -0.50 3.11 -0.12
CA GLU A 163 -1.16 3.03 -1.42
C GLU A 163 -0.25 3.51 -2.56
N LEU A 164 0.74 4.37 -2.25
CA LEU A 164 1.66 4.91 -3.22
C LEU A 164 2.98 4.14 -3.32
N THR A 165 3.20 3.18 -2.42
CA THR A 165 4.44 2.40 -2.38
C THR A 165 4.48 1.35 -3.49
N ASP A 166 5.50 1.42 -4.35
CA ASP A 166 5.78 0.41 -5.37
C ASP A 166 6.42 -0.82 -4.71
N GLN A 167 5.66 -1.89 -4.57
CA GLN A 167 6.08 -3.15 -3.94
C GLN A 167 7.02 -3.98 -4.82
N SER A 168 7.15 -3.65 -6.10
CA SER A 168 8.06 -4.31 -7.02
C SER A 168 9.50 -3.82 -6.89
N MET A 169 9.70 -2.67 -6.24
CA MET A 169 11.03 -2.15 -5.94
C MET A 169 11.51 -2.66 -4.57
N PRO A 170 12.85 -2.80 -4.38
CA PRO A 170 13.41 -2.94 -3.05
C PRO A 170 12.85 -1.80 -2.19
N SER A 171 12.50 -2.12 -0.93
CA SER A 171 12.00 -1.09 0.00
C SER A 171 12.87 0.14 -0.12
N ASP A 172 12.27 1.25 -0.54
CA ASP A 172 12.97 2.52 -0.63
C ASP A 172 13.78 2.70 0.63
N ALA A 173 15.05 3.02 0.42
CA ALA A 173 16.01 3.18 1.50
C ALA A 173 15.34 3.93 2.64
N VAL A 174 15.45 3.35 3.83
CA VAL A 174 15.10 4.02 5.09
C VAL A 174 15.51 5.46 4.92
N ARG A 175 14.54 6.38 4.85
CA ARG A 175 14.85 7.80 4.75
C ARG A 175 15.68 8.11 5.97
N ASN A 176 16.95 8.31 5.75
CA ASN A 176 17.88 8.66 6.79
C ASN A 176 17.61 10.12 7.16
N TYR A 177 16.70 10.33 8.10
CA TYR A 177 16.62 11.58 8.86
C TYR A 177 17.88 11.69 9.74
N SER A 178 19.07 11.58 9.14
CA SER A 178 20.33 11.27 9.80
C SER A 178 20.84 12.36 10.75
N GLN A 179 20.11 13.46 10.91
CA GLN A 179 20.52 14.58 11.77
C GLN A 179 19.46 14.96 12.83
N ALA A 180 18.27 14.38 12.80
CA ALA A 180 17.21 14.67 13.78
C ALA A 180 17.09 13.53 14.79
N MET A 181 17.02 13.86 16.07
CA MET A 181 16.61 12.89 17.09
C MET A 181 15.13 12.59 16.89
N MET A 182 14.83 11.36 16.56
CA MET A 182 13.45 10.92 16.31
C MET A 182 12.88 10.21 17.54
N ALA A 183 11.64 10.54 17.87
CA ALA A 183 10.88 9.82 18.87
C ALA A 183 10.76 8.33 18.47
N THR A 184 11.13 7.42 19.39
CA THR A 184 11.03 5.98 19.16
C THR A 184 9.56 5.55 19.18
N PRO A 185 9.06 4.87 18.12
CA PRO A 185 7.68 4.41 18.12
C PRO A 185 7.45 3.36 19.21
N PRO A 186 6.32 3.41 19.93
CA PRO A 186 5.96 2.39 20.91
C PRO A 186 5.57 1.08 20.22
N ASP A 187 5.62 -0.03 20.97
CA ASP A 187 5.11 -1.33 20.50
C ASP A 187 3.57 -1.39 20.63
N LEU A 188 2.91 -0.59 19.84
CA LEU A 188 1.45 -0.47 19.76
C LEU A 188 1.02 -0.39 18.30
N ASN A 189 -0.26 -0.69 18.05
CA ASN A 189 -0.84 -0.41 16.73
C ASN A 189 -0.65 1.07 16.38
N ARG A 190 -0.18 1.32 15.16
CA ARG A 190 0.19 2.65 14.68
C ARG A 190 -0.91 3.71 14.87
N GLU A 191 -2.15 3.36 14.59
CA GLU A 191 -3.34 4.21 14.76
C GLU A 191 -3.53 4.74 16.20
N ARG A 192 -2.85 4.17 17.19
CA ARG A 192 -2.95 4.56 18.59
C ARG A 192 -1.93 5.62 19.02
N TYR A 193 -0.90 5.86 18.22
CA TYR A 193 0.16 6.81 18.55
C TYR A 193 0.56 7.71 17.37
N TYR A 194 -0.03 7.50 16.20
CA TYR A 194 0.30 8.21 14.99
C TYR A 194 -0.68 9.36 14.78
N PHE A 195 -0.18 10.57 14.90
CA PHE A 195 -0.93 11.80 14.67
C PHE A 195 -0.54 12.35 13.32
N ASN A 196 -1.46 12.35 12.40
CA ASN A 196 -1.23 12.77 11.03
C ASN A 196 -2.30 13.73 10.56
N ASP A 197 -1.98 14.50 9.56
CA ASP A 197 -2.92 15.17 8.67
C ASP A 197 -2.53 14.81 7.24
N SER A 198 -3.27 13.88 6.63
CA SER A 198 -2.86 13.23 5.39
C SER A 198 -3.89 13.40 4.28
N TYR A 199 -3.39 13.60 3.07
CA TYR A 199 -4.16 13.68 1.83
C TYR A 199 -3.52 12.80 0.77
N SER A 200 -4.32 12.06 0.00
CA SER A 200 -3.86 11.32 -1.16
C SER A 200 -4.86 11.37 -2.29
N ALA A 201 -4.37 11.40 -3.52
CA ALA A 201 -5.17 11.23 -4.71
C ALA A 201 -4.38 10.41 -5.74
N THR A 202 -5.00 9.40 -6.34
CA THR A 202 -4.37 8.58 -7.37
C THR A 202 -5.26 8.37 -8.57
N THR A 203 -4.65 8.21 -9.74
CA THR A 203 -5.33 7.75 -10.95
C THR A 203 -4.49 6.67 -11.61
N ASN A 204 -5.11 5.55 -11.92
CA ASN A 204 -4.46 4.38 -12.49
C ASN A 204 -5.28 3.91 -13.68
N ASN A 205 -4.65 3.82 -14.84
CA ASN A 205 -5.34 3.62 -16.10
C ASN A 205 -4.58 2.61 -16.95
N LEU A 206 -5.29 1.66 -17.50
CA LEU A 206 -4.78 0.70 -18.47
C LEU A 206 -5.69 0.68 -19.69
N VAL A 207 -5.10 0.79 -20.88
CA VAL A 207 -5.81 0.71 -22.16
C VAL A 207 -5.15 -0.32 -23.06
N LYS A 208 -5.95 -1.23 -23.65
CA LYS A 208 -5.53 -2.15 -24.71
C LYS A 208 -5.80 -1.50 -26.06
N THR A 209 -4.76 -1.24 -26.85
CA THR A 209 -4.87 -0.58 -28.14
C THR A 209 -4.81 -1.57 -29.31
N GLY A 210 -4.51 -2.86 -29.09
CA GLY A 210 -4.41 -3.87 -30.12
C GLY A 210 -4.16 -5.27 -29.57
N LYS A 211 -3.85 -6.23 -30.44
CA LYS A 211 -3.50 -7.61 -30.05
C LYS A 211 -2.17 -7.62 -29.30
N GLY A 212 -2.23 -7.73 -27.97
CA GLY A 212 -1.06 -7.77 -27.11
C GLY A 212 -0.41 -6.42 -26.83
N ILE A 213 -1.05 -5.29 -27.21
CA ILE A 213 -0.55 -3.95 -26.94
C ILE A 213 -1.34 -3.36 -25.78
N THR A 214 -0.65 -2.93 -24.75
CA THR A 214 -1.22 -2.23 -23.59
C THR A 214 -0.44 -0.97 -23.28
N VAL A 215 -1.17 0.08 -22.91
CA VAL A 215 -0.63 1.32 -22.37
C VAL A 215 -1.15 1.48 -20.95
N VAL A 216 -0.26 1.71 -20.02
CA VAL A 216 -0.58 2.00 -18.62
C VAL A 216 -0.13 3.41 -18.31
N PHE A 217 -0.98 4.17 -17.64
CA PHE A 217 -0.67 5.49 -17.11
C PHE A 217 -1.14 5.58 -15.67
N ASN A 218 -0.22 5.84 -14.77
CA ASN A 218 -0.49 6.02 -13.35
C ASN A 218 0.06 7.36 -12.88
N ALA A 219 -0.68 8.03 -12.03
CA ALA A 219 -0.21 9.22 -11.34
C ALA A 219 -0.80 9.26 -9.92
N GLY A 220 -0.08 9.90 -9.00
CA GLY A 220 -0.57 10.08 -7.65
C GLY A 220 0.15 11.20 -6.92
N TYR A 221 -0.60 11.80 -6.03
CA TYR A 221 -0.16 12.83 -5.10
C TYR A 221 -0.45 12.37 -3.67
N PHE A 222 0.49 12.64 -2.78
CA PHE A 222 0.38 12.40 -1.35
C PHE A 222 1.04 13.54 -0.60
N ASN A 223 0.42 13.95 0.49
CA ASN A 223 0.99 14.87 1.45
C ASN A 223 0.57 14.46 2.85
N THR A 224 1.46 14.59 3.81
CA THR A 224 1.17 14.37 5.22
C THR A 224 1.99 15.30 6.09
N SER A 225 1.42 15.70 7.22
CA SER A 225 2.10 16.29 8.35
C SER A 225 1.94 15.36 9.54
N ASP A 226 3.05 14.84 10.05
CA ASP A 226 3.06 13.85 11.15
C ASP A 226 3.63 14.50 12.40
N LEU A 227 2.91 14.43 13.53
CA LEU A 227 3.40 14.81 14.85
C LEU A 227 3.80 13.56 15.63
N ARG A 228 4.98 13.59 16.22
CA ARG A 228 5.49 12.52 17.09
C ARG A 228 6.07 13.10 18.36
N ASP A 229 5.43 12.81 19.47
CA ASP A 229 5.89 13.20 20.78
C ASP A 229 6.32 11.98 21.59
N SER A 230 7.46 12.06 22.24
CA SER A 230 7.91 11.04 23.19
C SER A 230 8.51 11.68 24.43
N ARG A 231 8.35 10.98 25.55
CA ARG A 231 9.00 11.32 26.81
C ARG A 231 9.64 10.08 27.40
N ASN A 232 10.95 10.15 27.59
CA ASN A 232 11.75 9.10 28.20
C ASN A 232 12.18 9.54 29.58
N GLU A 233 12.03 8.66 30.56
CA GLU A 233 12.57 8.86 31.91
C GLU A 233 13.54 7.71 32.21
N THR A 234 14.81 8.06 32.45
CA THR A 234 15.84 7.11 32.84
C THR A 234 16.26 7.39 34.26
N SER A 235 16.14 6.38 35.13
CA SER A 235 16.53 6.48 36.54
C SER A 235 17.81 5.70 36.78
N TYR A 236 18.85 6.36 37.25
CA TYR A 236 20.11 5.78 37.66
C TYR A 236 20.16 5.65 39.18
N MET A 237 20.33 4.46 39.71
CA MET A 237 20.56 4.23 41.14
C MET A 237 22.06 4.38 41.40
N LEU A 238 22.40 5.32 42.22
CA LEU A 238 23.81 5.59 42.59
C LEU A 238 24.26 4.73 43.78
N PRO A 239 25.57 4.56 44.01
CA PRO A 239 26.10 3.74 45.10
C PRO A 239 25.68 4.15 46.48
N ASP A 240 25.33 5.42 46.70
CA ASP A 240 24.82 6.02 47.91
C ASP A 240 23.31 5.81 48.13
N SER A 241 22.66 4.99 47.29
CA SER A 241 21.21 4.76 47.25
C SER A 241 20.39 5.98 46.81
N SER A 242 21.01 7.06 46.35
CA SER A 242 20.31 8.16 45.70
C SER A 242 19.90 7.79 44.27
N VAL A 243 18.83 8.39 43.76
CA VAL A 243 18.33 8.13 42.40
C VAL A 243 18.51 9.41 41.58
N ASN A 244 19.30 9.34 40.52
CA ASN A 244 19.38 10.41 39.54
C ASN A 244 18.40 10.11 38.40
N ARG A 245 17.50 11.07 38.09
CA ARG A 245 16.51 10.95 37.04
C ARG A 245 16.83 11.90 35.90
N ILE A 246 16.93 11.35 34.72
CA ILE A 246 17.05 12.12 33.46
C ILE A 246 15.75 11.95 32.72
N CYS A 247 15.05 13.07 32.52
CA CYS A 247 13.85 13.11 31.66
C CYS A 247 14.21 13.81 30.37
N GLU A 248 13.88 13.18 29.27
CA GLU A 248 14.07 13.70 27.92
C GLU A 248 12.73 13.68 27.19
N SER A 249 12.36 14.81 26.59
CA SER A 249 11.19 14.92 25.72
C SER A 249 11.64 15.27 24.29
N ILE A 250 11.09 14.55 23.32
CA ILE A 250 11.37 14.72 21.90
C ILE A 250 10.04 14.98 21.22
N SER A 251 9.93 16.10 20.50
CA SER A 251 8.80 16.43 19.65
C SER A 251 9.28 16.59 18.21
N ASN A 252 8.68 15.85 17.29
CA ASN A 252 9.00 15.90 15.87
C ASN A 252 7.75 16.26 15.07
N VAL A 253 7.88 17.25 14.18
CA VAL A 253 6.92 17.52 13.10
C VAL A 253 7.59 17.11 11.80
N ILE A 254 6.94 16.22 11.05
CA ILE A 254 7.47 15.66 9.81
C ILE A 254 6.47 15.95 8.70
N ASP A 255 6.85 16.84 7.79
CA ASP A 255 6.07 17.13 6.58
C ASP A 255 6.63 16.36 5.40
N GLU A 256 5.80 15.54 4.77
CA GLU A 256 6.18 14.75 3.61
C GLU A 256 5.23 15.01 2.44
N GLY A 257 5.80 15.25 1.26
CA GLY A 257 5.08 15.34 0.00
C GLY A 257 5.65 14.38 -1.03
N ARG A 258 4.77 13.75 -1.81
CA ARG A 258 5.16 12.85 -2.92
C ARG A 258 4.26 13.09 -4.13
N LEU A 259 4.87 13.25 -5.29
CA LEU A 259 4.21 13.23 -6.58
C LEU A 259 4.87 12.18 -7.45
N TYR A 260 4.08 11.27 -8.03
CA TYR A 260 4.61 10.33 -9.00
C TYR A 260 3.77 10.31 -10.28
N GLY A 261 4.43 9.92 -11.37
CA GLY A 261 3.80 9.64 -12.66
C GLY A 261 4.53 8.52 -13.37
N ASP A 262 3.80 7.52 -13.87
CA ASP A 262 4.35 6.40 -14.64
C ASP A 262 3.60 6.26 -15.96
N VAL A 263 4.34 6.01 -17.01
CA VAL A 263 3.80 5.57 -18.30
C VAL A 263 4.51 4.29 -18.72
N SER A 264 3.74 3.24 -19.02
CA SER A 264 4.26 1.98 -19.53
C SER A 264 3.61 1.63 -20.86
N TYR A 265 4.42 1.45 -21.89
CA TYR A 265 4.02 0.89 -23.17
C TYR A 265 4.52 -0.54 -23.28
N LYS A 266 3.61 -1.49 -23.54
CA LYS A 266 3.93 -2.91 -23.55
C LYS A 266 3.33 -3.58 -24.78
N VAL A 267 4.18 -4.25 -25.53
CA VAL A 267 3.78 -5.23 -26.57
C VAL A 267 4.11 -6.61 -26.03
N ASN A 268 3.12 -7.48 -25.91
CA ASN A 268 3.31 -8.84 -25.40
C ASN A 268 2.44 -9.82 -26.20
N ASN A 269 3.03 -10.40 -27.22
CA ASN A 269 2.39 -11.42 -28.06
C ASN A 269 3.30 -12.66 -28.17
N GLU A 270 2.90 -13.66 -28.93
CA GLU A 270 3.64 -14.93 -29.04
C GLU A 270 5.01 -14.81 -29.73
N LYS A 271 5.27 -13.70 -30.43
CA LYS A 271 6.50 -13.51 -31.21
C LYS A 271 7.40 -12.41 -30.67
N VAL A 272 6.80 -11.40 -30.04
CA VAL A 272 7.50 -10.17 -29.66
C VAL A 272 7.09 -9.74 -28.27
N TYR A 273 8.09 -9.36 -27.49
CA TYR A 273 7.93 -8.68 -26.22
C TYR A 273 8.74 -7.38 -26.22
N ILE A 274 8.06 -6.26 -26.02
CA ILE A 274 8.66 -4.94 -25.84
C ILE A 274 8.00 -4.32 -24.61
N LYS A 275 8.79 -3.76 -23.72
CA LYS A 275 8.30 -2.97 -22.59
C LYS A 275 9.15 -1.72 -22.50
N THR A 276 8.50 -0.57 -22.44
CA THR A 276 9.12 0.73 -22.22
C THR A 276 8.39 1.43 -21.10
N ASP A 277 9.12 1.84 -20.08
CA ASP A 277 8.59 2.54 -18.92
C ASP A 277 9.25 3.92 -18.82
N ALA A 278 8.46 4.94 -18.53
CA ALA A 278 8.92 6.25 -18.10
C ALA A 278 8.33 6.54 -16.73
N ARG A 279 9.15 7.01 -15.80
CA ARG A 279 8.74 7.31 -14.43
C ARG A 279 9.23 8.68 -14.01
N LEU A 280 8.38 9.40 -13.31
CA LEU A 280 8.67 10.63 -12.59
C LEU A 280 8.36 10.41 -11.11
N LEU A 281 9.28 10.80 -10.25
CA LEU A 281 9.08 10.82 -8.81
C LEU A 281 9.66 12.12 -8.28
N CYS A 282 8.83 12.90 -7.59
CA CYS A 282 9.23 14.07 -6.84
C CYS A 282 8.84 13.86 -5.38
N GLU A 283 9.79 14.03 -4.49
CA GLU A 283 9.60 13.88 -3.05
C GLU A 283 10.15 15.09 -2.33
N SER A 284 9.41 15.55 -1.32
CA SER A 284 9.87 16.54 -0.35
C SER A 284 9.72 15.96 1.06
N SER A 285 10.63 16.31 1.95
CA SER A 285 10.54 15.92 3.36
C SER A 285 11.25 16.98 4.20
N ASP A 286 10.49 17.57 5.12
CA ASP A 286 10.98 18.51 6.09
C ASP A 286 10.76 17.93 7.49
N VAL A 287 11.75 18.06 8.38
CA VAL A 287 11.68 17.54 9.75
C VAL A 287 12.08 18.64 10.71
N LEU A 288 11.19 19.00 11.60
CA LEU A 288 11.44 19.86 12.74
C LEU A 288 11.52 18.99 14.00
N SER A 289 12.61 19.11 14.78
CA SER A 289 12.80 18.37 16.02
C SER A 289 13.11 19.32 17.17
N ASP A 290 12.32 19.23 18.24
CA ASP A 290 12.58 19.88 19.52
C ASP A 290 12.94 18.81 20.56
N VAL A 291 14.11 18.97 21.22
CA VAL A 291 14.61 18.04 22.24
C VAL A 291 14.88 18.82 23.53
N ASN A 292 14.23 18.43 24.61
CA ASN A 292 14.37 19.05 25.91
C ASN A 292 14.77 18.01 26.97
N GLY A 293 15.80 18.29 27.78
CA GLY A 293 16.28 17.47 28.89
C GLY A 293 16.33 18.24 30.22
N ILE A 294 16.00 17.58 31.33
CA ILE A 294 15.92 18.27 32.65
C ILE A 294 17.29 18.55 33.25
N ASN A 295 18.36 17.83 32.90
CA ASN A 295 19.71 18.08 33.45
C ASN A 295 20.63 18.87 32.52
N GLN A 296 20.26 19.09 31.28
CA GLN A 296 20.96 19.94 30.31
C GLN A 296 19.95 20.39 29.26
N ASP A 297 19.71 21.68 29.18
CA ASP A 297 18.91 22.26 28.10
C ASP A 297 19.67 22.11 26.77
N TYR A 298 19.37 21.10 26.02
CA TYR A 298 19.80 20.97 24.63
C TYR A 298 18.66 21.40 23.71
N ALA A 299 18.71 22.64 23.28
CA ALA A 299 17.90 23.08 22.16
C ALA A 299 18.72 22.95 20.89
N SER A 300 18.55 21.88 20.13
CA SER A 300 19.07 21.80 18.76
C SER A 300 17.90 21.97 17.79
N LYS A 301 17.89 23.11 17.07
CA LYS A 301 17.05 23.27 15.88
C LYS A 301 17.90 22.86 14.69
N SER A 302 17.58 21.77 14.03
CA SER A 302 18.10 21.46 12.71
C SER A 302 17.07 21.89 11.67
N LEU A 303 17.47 22.79 10.81
CA LEU A 303 16.77 23.11 9.56
C LEU A 303 17.17 22.13 8.49
#